data_53ef07ab734632b79349fe412f28d909
#
_entry.id   53ef07ab734632b79349fe412f28d909
#
_cell.length_a   1.000
_cell.length_b   1.000
_cell.length_c   1.000
_cell.angle_alpha   90.00
_cell.angle_beta   90.00
_cell.angle_gamma   90.00
#
_symmetry.space_group_name_H-M   'P 1'
#
loop_
_entity.id
_entity.type
_entity.pdbx_description
1 polymer ?
#
loop_
_entity_poly.entity_id
_entity_poly.type
_entity_poly.pdbx_seq_one_letter_code
_entity_poly.pdbx_strand_id
1 'polypeptide(L)'
;MRTNFENLRVYQLSEEIADAIWETARGWDAFARNTVGAQVVRSADSIGANIAEGAGRGACADNRRFVRNARGSLNETKHWLRRAYRRRLLTEQTVAKLKPLLDELGPKLNNYLKSIGRAAGAASDNGQQTTNN
;
A
#
# COMPACT_ATOMS: atom_id res chain seq x y z
N MET A 1 -16.83 11.72 -13.57
CA MET A 1 -15.88 11.98 -12.79
C MET A 1 -15.03 10.83 -12.69
N ARG A 2 -13.98 10.99 -12.43
CA ARG A 2 -13.13 9.96 -12.42
C ARG A 2 -12.75 9.71 -11.05
N THR A 3 -12.30 8.54 -10.84
CA THR A 3 -11.75 8.22 -9.60
C THR A 3 -10.59 9.08 -9.33
N ASN A 4 -10.50 9.57 -8.17
CA ASN A 4 -9.38 10.39 -7.80
C ASN A 4 -8.53 9.67 -6.79
N PHE A 5 -8.17 8.41 -7.09
CA PHE A 5 -7.32 7.69 -6.16
C PHE A 5 -6.01 8.43 -5.94
N GLU A 6 -5.58 9.21 -6.91
CA GLU A 6 -4.36 10.00 -6.78
C GLU A 6 -4.43 10.99 -5.64
N ASN A 7 -5.63 11.37 -5.23
CA ASN A 7 -5.81 12.30 -4.11
C ASN A 7 -5.86 11.61 -2.76
N LEU A 8 -5.89 10.29 -2.74
CA LEU A 8 -5.91 9.57 -1.48
C LEU A 8 -4.52 9.59 -0.86
N ARG A 9 -4.45 9.96 0.42
CA ARG A 9 -3.16 9.99 1.11
C ARG A 9 -2.48 8.62 1.10
N VAL A 10 -3.27 7.55 1.28
CA VAL A 10 -2.71 6.20 1.27
C VAL A 10 -2.06 5.87 -0.08
N TYR A 11 -2.65 6.35 -1.18
CA TYR A 11 -2.05 6.13 -2.48
C TYR A 11 -0.75 6.93 -2.62
N GLN A 12 -0.78 8.20 -2.22
CA GLN A 12 0.41 9.05 -2.30
C GLN A 12 1.56 8.47 -1.48
N LEU A 13 1.27 7.98 -0.28
CA LEU A 13 2.28 7.33 0.54
C LEU A 13 2.84 6.09 -0.14
N SER A 14 1.96 5.30 -0.75
CA SER A 14 2.41 4.09 -1.42
C SER A 14 3.32 4.41 -2.60
N GLU A 15 3.06 5.51 -3.31
CA GLU A 15 3.92 5.93 -4.41
C GLU A 15 5.30 6.37 -3.90
N GLU A 16 5.32 7.15 -2.82
CA GLU A 16 6.60 7.60 -2.26
C GLU A 16 7.44 6.41 -1.80
N ILE A 17 6.79 5.44 -1.17
CA ILE A 17 7.48 4.24 -0.72
C ILE A 17 8.02 3.45 -1.91
N ALA A 18 7.17 3.24 -2.91
CA ALA A 18 7.55 2.45 -4.08
C ALA A 18 8.70 3.10 -4.83
N ASP A 19 8.65 4.43 -5.00
CA ASP A 19 9.72 5.13 -5.72
C ASP A 19 11.03 5.10 -4.94
N ALA A 20 10.97 5.26 -3.62
CA ALA A 20 12.17 5.19 -2.81
C ALA A 20 12.79 3.78 -2.87
N ILE A 21 11.96 2.76 -2.88
CA ILE A 21 12.42 1.38 -2.99
C ILE A 21 13.01 1.12 -4.37
N TRP A 22 12.36 1.63 -5.41
CA TRP A 22 12.88 1.50 -6.77
C TRP A 22 14.28 2.09 -6.88
N GLU A 23 14.46 3.34 -6.41
CA GLU A 23 15.76 4.00 -6.48
C GLU A 23 16.82 3.25 -5.67
N THR A 24 16.44 2.71 -4.55
CA THR A 24 17.37 1.96 -3.71
C THR A 24 17.79 0.65 -4.37
N ALA A 25 16.81 -0.13 -4.80
CA ALA A 25 17.07 -1.47 -5.32
C ALA A 25 17.81 -1.45 -6.64
N ARG A 26 17.55 -0.44 -7.48
CA ARG A 26 18.21 -0.38 -8.78
C ARG A 26 19.73 -0.20 -8.65
N GLY A 27 20.19 0.28 -7.52
CA GLY A 27 21.61 0.48 -7.27
C GLY A 27 22.32 -0.74 -6.71
N TRP A 28 21.60 -1.81 -6.39
CA TRP A 28 22.22 -3.01 -5.85
C TRP A 28 22.94 -3.79 -6.95
N ASP A 29 23.87 -4.69 -6.52
CA ASP A 29 24.51 -5.56 -7.50
C ASP A 29 23.48 -6.48 -8.15
N ALA A 30 23.88 -7.11 -9.24
CA ALA A 30 22.93 -7.88 -10.05
C ALA A 30 22.26 -9.00 -9.28
N PHE A 31 23.00 -9.68 -8.40
CA PHE A 31 22.41 -10.79 -7.67
C PHE A 31 21.33 -10.28 -6.71
N ALA A 32 21.63 -9.26 -5.94
CA ALA A 32 20.67 -8.69 -4.99
C ALA A 32 19.50 -8.06 -5.73
N ARG A 33 19.79 -7.34 -6.81
CA ARG A 33 18.76 -6.67 -7.58
C ARG A 33 17.77 -7.67 -8.17
N ASN A 34 18.27 -8.79 -8.66
CA ASN A 34 17.43 -9.79 -9.34
C ASN A 34 16.77 -10.77 -8.39
N THR A 35 17.08 -10.73 -7.12
CA THR A 35 16.47 -11.59 -6.11
C THR A 35 15.62 -10.75 -5.16
N VAL A 36 16.20 -10.28 -4.07
CA VAL A 36 15.47 -9.46 -3.09
C VAL A 36 14.91 -8.20 -3.75
N GLY A 37 15.68 -7.59 -4.63
CA GLY A 37 15.25 -6.38 -5.32
C GLY A 37 13.97 -6.59 -6.09
N ALA A 38 13.90 -7.67 -6.87
CA ALA A 38 12.71 -7.97 -7.64
C ALA A 38 11.49 -8.16 -6.75
N GLN A 39 11.67 -8.81 -5.60
CA GLN A 39 10.56 -9.06 -4.69
C GLN A 39 10.07 -7.78 -4.01
N VAL A 40 10.99 -6.96 -3.52
CA VAL A 40 10.58 -5.76 -2.77
C VAL A 40 9.99 -4.71 -3.70
N VAL A 41 10.51 -4.60 -4.93
CA VAL A 41 9.95 -3.66 -5.90
C VAL A 41 8.54 -4.09 -6.26
N ARG A 42 8.34 -5.37 -6.54
CA ARG A 42 7.01 -5.88 -6.91
C ARG A 42 6.01 -5.68 -5.78
N SER A 43 6.37 -6.04 -4.55
CA SER A 43 5.43 -5.90 -3.45
C SER A 43 5.11 -4.43 -3.16
N ALA A 44 6.10 -3.56 -3.24
CA ALA A 44 5.88 -2.14 -3.00
C ALA A 44 4.97 -1.52 -4.06
N ASP A 45 5.20 -1.84 -5.33
CA ASP A 45 4.34 -1.35 -6.40
C ASP A 45 2.91 -1.88 -6.26
N SER A 46 2.78 -3.08 -5.73
CA SER A 46 1.48 -3.72 -5.57
C SER A 46 0.59 -3.00 -4.55
N ILE A 47 1.18 -2.29 -3.59
CA ILE A 47 0.37 -1.55 -2.61
C ILE A 47 -0.51 -0.54 -3.33
N GLY A 48 0.11 0.34 -4.08
CA GLY A 48 -0.63 1.39 -4.79
C GLY A 48 -1.53 0.83 -5.87
N ALA A 49 -1.08 -0.21 -6.57
CA ALA A 49 -1.89 -0.83 -7.61
C ALA A 49 -3.22 -1.36 -7.03
N ASN A 50 -3.18 -1.97 -5.86
CA ASN A 50 -4.39 -2.48 -5.22
C ASN A 50 -5.28 -1.35 -4.71
N ILE A 51 -4.69 -0.27 -4.19
CA ILE A 51 -5.49 0.89 -3.77
C ILE A 51 -6.22 1.46 -4.98
N ALA A 52 -5.51 1.66 -6.08
CA ALA A 52 -6.10 2.22 -7.30
C ALA A 52 -7.19 1.31 -7.87
N GLU A 53 -6.92 0.03 -7.90
CA GLU A 53 -7.88 -0.94 -8.42
C GLU A 53 -9.17 -0.92 -7.60
N GLY A 54 -9.04 -0.93 -6.28
CA GLY A 54 -10.19 -0.91 -5.41
C GLY A 54 -11.01 0.36 -5.54
N ALA A 55 -10.33 1.49 -5.63
CA ALA A 55 -11.02 2.78 -5.74
C ALA A 55 -11.81 2.89 -7.03
N GLY A 56 -11.43 2.12 -8.05
CA GLY A 56 -12.15 2.10 -9.32
C GLY A 56 -13.35 1.17 -9.34
N ARG A 57 -13.55 0.39 -8.28
CA ARG A 57 -14.67 -0.55 -8.25
C ARG A 57 -15.94 0.14 -7.84
N GLY A 58 -17.06 -0.37 -8.33
CA GLY A 58 -18.35 0.21 -7.97
C GLY A 58 -18.86 -0.27 -6.63
N ALA A 59 -18.50 -1.47 -6.22
CA ALA A 59 -19.00 -2.04 -4.98
C ALA A 59 -18.02 -1.85 -3.84
N CYS A 60 -18.54 -1.45 -2.67
CA CYS A 60 -17.70 -1.26 -1.49
C CYS A 60 -17.01 -2.54 -1.05
N ALA A 61 -17.68 -3.67 -1.19
CA ALA A 61 -17.07 -4.95 -0.81
C ALA A 61 -15.83 -5.24 -1.65
N ASP A 62 -15.88 -4.95 -2.94
CA ASP A 62 -14.73 -5.12 -3.80
C ASP A 62 -13.62 -4.17 -3.43
N ASN A 63 -13.96 -2.91 -3.17
CA ASN A 63 -12.96 -1.93 -2.77
C ASN A 63 -12.25 -2.40 -1.48
N ARG A 64 -13.02 -2.85 -0.49
CA ARG A 64 -12.43 -3.34 0.75
C ARG A 64 -11.50 -4.53 0.51
N ARG A 65 -11.89 -5.41 -0.41
CA ARG A 65 -11.05 -6.56 -0.72
C ARG A 65 -9.70 -6.14 -1.28
N PHE A 66 -9.71 -5.17 -2.21
CA PHE A 66 -8.46 -4.67 -2.78
C PHE A 66 -7.61 -3.92 -1.75
N VAL A 67 -8.25 -3.20 -0.83
CA VAL A 67 -7.50 -2.51 0.22
C VAL A 67 -6.86 -3.53 1.17
N ARG A 68 -7.54 -4.64 1.45
CA ARG A 68 -6.92 -5.72 2.23
C ARG A 68 -5.74 -6.33 1.49
N ASN A 69 -5.84 -6.46 0.16
CA ASN A 69 -4.72 -6.92 -0.63
C ASN A 69 -3.55 -5.94 -0.56
N ALA A 70 -3.85 -4.63 -0.56
CA ALA A 70 -2.82 -3.62 -0.40
C ALA A 70 -2.12 -3.75 0.95
N ARG A 71 -2.89 -4.03 2.00
CA ARG A 71 -2.32 -4.22 3.33
C ARG A 71 -1.41 -5.45 3.36
N GLY A 72 -1.82 -6.52 2.68
CA GLY A 72 -0.95 -7.69 2.54
C GLY A 72 0.33 -7.36 1.81
N SER A 73 0.24 -6.56 0.75
CA SER A 73 1.42 -6.13 0.00
C SER A 73 2.35 -5.27 0.85
N LEU A 74 1.77 -4.43 1.72
CA LEU A 74 2.58 -3.64 2.64
C LEU A 74 3.34 -4.55 3.60
N ASN A 75 2.69 -5.57 4.14
CA ASN A 75 3.35 -6.51 5.03
C ASN A 75 4.46 -7.28 4.31
N GLU A 76 4.21 -7.66 3.07
CA GLU A 76 5.24 -8.33 2.28
C GLU A 76 6.42 -7.40 2.02
N THR A 77 6.14 -6.13 1.73
CA THR A 77 7.18 -5.13 1.54
C THR A 77 8.05 -5.00 2.78
N LYS A 78 7.42 -4.94 3.96
CA LYS A 78 8.14 -4.88 5.22
C LYS A 78 9.02 -6.12 5.42
N HIS A 79 8.52 -7.28 5.03
CA HIS A 79 9.29 -8.51 5.10
C HIS A 79 10.56 -8.40 4.25
N TRP A 80 10.42 -7.99 2.99
CA TRP A 80 11.59 -7.91 2.11
C TRP A 80 12.55 -6.82 2.53
N LEU A 81 12.05 -5.71 3.05
CA LEU A 81 12.92 -4.65 3.58
C LEU A 81 13.71 -5.15 4.79
N ARG A 82 13.07 -5.95 5.64
CA ARG A 82 13.78 -6.56 6.76
C ARG A 82 14.89 -7.48 6.26
N ARG A 83 14.61 -8.29 5.23
CA ARG A 83 15.63 -9.15 4.65
C ARG A 83 16.77 -8.33 4.06
N ALA A 84 16.44 -7.27 3.34
CA ALA A 84 17.44 -6.39 2.76
C ALA A 84 18.31 -5.75 3.83
N TYR A 85 17.68 -5.29 4.90
CA TYR A 85 18.42 -4.68 6.00
C TYR A 85 19.40 -5.67 6.62
N ARG A 86 18.94 -6.89 6.91
CA ARG A 86 19.76 -7.92 7.52
C ARG A 86 20.89 -8.37 6.60
N ARG A 87 20.71 -8.22 5.30
CA ARG A 87 21.72 -8.57 4.30
C ARG A 87 22.58 -7.37 3.92
N ARG A 88 22.44 -6.27 4.65
CA ARG A 88 23.28 -5.07 4.50
C ARG A 88 23.11 -4.38 3.17
N LEU A 89 21.92 -4.44 2.62
CA LEU A 89 21.60 -3.78 1.35
C LEU A 89 21.03 -2.38 1.55
N LEU A 90 20.62 -2.04 2.77
CA LEU A 90 20.04 -0.73 3.06
C LEU A 90 21.02 0.12 3.85
N THR A 91 21.15 1.39 3.44
CA THR A 91 21.92 2.35 4.20
C THR A 91 21.06 2.95 5.30
N GLU A 92 21.69 3.56 6.29
CA GLU A 92 20.94 4.25 7.33
C GLU A 92 20.10 5.38 6.76
N GLN A 93 20.59 6.03 5.71
CA GLN A 93 19.83 7.09 5.05
C GLN A 93 18.54 6.54 4.44
N THR A 94 18.62 5.39 3.79
CA THR A 94 17.45 4.77 3.19
C THR A 94 16.44 4.37 4.26
N VAL A 95 16.92 3.79 5.36
CA VAL A 95 16.06 3.41 6.48
C VAL A 95 15.36 4.66 7.04
N ALA A 96 16.13 5.74 7.25
CA ALA A 96 15.57 6.98 7.79
C ALA A 96 14.50 7.57 6.88
N LYS A 97 14.63 7.37 5.58
CA LYS A 97 13.64 7.87 4.63
C LYS A 97 12.39 6.99 4.61
N LEU A 98 12.57 5.69 4.62
CA LEU A 98 11.45 4.75 4.46
C LEU A 98 10.62 4.56 5.72
N LYS A 99 11.28 4.55 6.88
CA LYS A 99 10.59 4.20 8.11
C LYS A 99 9.40 5.11 8.42
N PRO A 100 9.52 6.44 8.34
CA PRO A 100 8.37 7.30 8.61
C PRO A 100 7.22 7.06 7.63
N LEU A 101 7.54 6.79 6.37
CA LEU A 101 6.51 6.56 5.37
C LEU A 101 5.74 5.26 5.66
N LEU A 102 6.48 4.22 6.00
CA LEU A 102 5.86 2.93 6.34
C LEU A 102 5.04 3.05 7.63
N ASP A 103 5.58 3.77 8.62
CA ASP A 103 4.88 3.95 9.89
C ASP A 103 3.60 4.75 9.73
N GLU A 104 3.55 5.64 8.75
CA GLU A 104 2.34 6.40 8.47
C GLU A 104 1.33 5.59 7.67
N LEU A 105 1.81 4.82 6.71
CA LEU A 105 0.91 4.13 5.78
C LEU A 105 0.06 3.07 6.47
N GLY A 106 0.66 2.28 7.35
CA GLY A 106 -0.07 1.17 7.98
C GLY A 106 -1.37 1.61 8.66
N PRO A 107 -1.29 2.52 9.65
CA PRO A 107 -2.50 2.99 10.31
C PRO A 107 -3.48 3.70 9.39
N LYS A 108 -2.97 4.49 8.44
CA LYS A 108 -3.84 5.20 7.52
C LYS A 108 -4.55 4.24 6.57
N LEU A 109 -3.90 3.18 6.17
CA LEU A 109 -4.51 2.17 5.32
C LEU A 109 -5.64 1.45 6.08
N ASN A 110 -5.41 1.13 7.34
CA ASN A 110 -6.45 0.55 8.18
C ASN A 110 -7.64 1.50 8.34
N ASN A 111 -7.36 2.78 8.54
CA ASN A 111 -8.43 3.77 8.67
C ASN A 111 -9.20 3.93 7.37
N TYR A 112 -8.49 3.93 6.25
CA TYR A 112 -9.13 4.00 4.95
C TYR A 112 -10.04 2.81 4.73
N LEU A 113 -9.56 1.61 5.07
CA LEU A 113 -10.36 0.40 4.96
C LEU A 113 -11.66 0.52 5.75
N LYS A 114 -11.57 1.02 6.98
CA LYS A 114 -12.75 1.19 7.82
C LYS A 114 -13.73 2.21 7.27
N SER A 115 -13.23 3.19 6.52
CA SER A 115 -14.08 4.26 6.01
C SER A 115 -14.88 3.85 4.78
N ILE A 116 -14.47 2.78 4.09
CA ILE A 116 -15.11 2.38 2.85
C ILE A 116 -16.54 1.91 3.14
N GLY A 117 -17.49 2.54 2.47
CA GLY A 117 -18.89 2.19 2.63
C GLY A 117 -19.56 2.85 3.80
N ARG A 118 -18.84 3.62 4.60
CA ARG A 118 -19.41 4.22 5.79
C ARG A 118 -20.55 5.17 5.45
N ALA A 119 -20.34 6.02 4.46
CA ALA A 119 -21.38 6.94 4.03
C ALA A 119 -22.54 6.19 3.40
N ALA A 120 -22.26 5.18 2.59
CA ALA A 120 -23.30 4.37 1.98
C ALA A 120 -24.04 3.58 3.05
N GLY A 121 -23.34 3.10 4.04
CA GLY A 121 -23.96 2.39 5.15
C GLY A 121 -24.91 3.30 5.94
N ALA A 122 -24.49 4.51 6.19
CA ALA A 122 -25.34 5.47 6.89
C ALA A 122 -26.57 5.80 6.08
N ALA A 123 -26.42 5.97 4.79
CA ALA A 123 -27.56 6.22 3.92
C ALA A 123 -28.48 5.03 3.88
N SER A 124 -27.94 3.85 3.91
CA SER A 124 -28.75 2.64 3.91
C SER A 124 -29.53 2.51 5.20
N ASP A 125 -28.95 2.89 6.27
CA ASP A 125 -29.59 2.76 7.54
C ASP A 125 -30.85 3.57 7.64
N ASN A 126 -30.90 4.64 6.95
CA ASN A 126 -32.13 5.37 6.93
C ASN A 126 -33.20 4.53 6.30
N GLY A 127 -32.81 3.60 5.49
CA GLY A 127 -33.71 2.76 4.83
C GLY A 127 -33.53 1.37 5.24
N GLN A 128 -32.44 0.95 5.59
CA GLN A 128 -32.29 -0.37 5.80
C GLN A 128 -31.03 -0.72 6.26
N GLN A 129 -30.73 -1.42 6.60
CA GLN A 129 -29.55 -1.58 7.06
C GLN A 129 -28.67 -2.40 6.55
N THR A 130 -28.15 -2.65 6.23
CA THR A 130 -27.39 -3.26 5.62
C THR A 130 -26.40 -3.64 5.67
N THR A 131 -25.99 -3.92 5.60
CA THR A 131 -25.16 -4.31 5.61
C THR A 131 -24.17 -4.51 5.04
N ASN A 132 -23.80 -4.67 4.60
CA ASN A 132 -22.92 -4.75 3.95
C ASN A 132 -21.83 -4.86 4.29
N ASN A 133 -21.53 -4.99 4.64
CA ASN A 133 -20.53 -4.97 4.97
C ASN A 133 -20.12 -5.65 5.31
#